data_7d24e9e7e10e9230501f8340c5d3c92f
#
_entry.id   7d24e9e7e10e9230501f8340c5d3c92f
#
_cell.length_a   1.000
_cell.length_b   1.000
_cell.length_c   1.000
_cell.angle_alpha   90.00
_cell.angle_beta   90.00
_cell.angle_gamma   90.00
#
_symmetry.space_group_name_H-M   'P 1'
#
loop_
_entity.id
_entity.type
_entity.pdbx_description
1 polymer ?
#
loop_
_entity_poly.entity_id
_entity_poly.type
_entity_poly.pdbx_seq_one_letter_code
_entity_poly.pdbx_strand_id
1 'polypeptide(L)'
;DFRIHGYITPLAPQKSLRFYLKEKNLLNQLLDVNHNVDKIILRSSYSGWGNEIFVDGFIATICKNLNVDIMSYHPVITYINGEYWGIHGLRERMDLKAISNKYQIKKKKIIDADDKGYSKKNGYGKLNELLKLLKENPNISYQKVAKKFKMKSLIDWLIVELFFQNTDWPCNNTFFWKKKKISQFI
;
A
#
# COMPACT_ATOMS: atom_id res chain seq x y z
N ASP A 1 17.74 -2.86 12.75
CA ASP A 1 17.94 -3.75 11.59
C ASP A 1 17.33 -3.10 10.35
N PHE A 2 18.04 -3.18 9.21
CA PHE A 2 17.56 -2.60 7.95
C PHE A 2 17.89 -3.51 6.76
N ARG A 3 17.19 -3.30 5.63
CA ARG A 3 17.39 -4.02 4.37
C ARG A 3 17.13 -3.10 3.19
N ILE A 4 17.77 -3.38 2.05
CA ILE A 4 17.37 -2.79 0.77
C ILE A 4 15.94 -3.24 0.46
N HIS A 5 15.11 -2.30 0.02
CA HIS A 5 13.69 -2.54 -0.27
C HIS A 5 13.40 -2.50 -1.76
N GLY A 6 12.54 -3.40 -2.23
CA GLY A 6 12.07 -3.51 -3.60
C GLY A 6 12.48 -4.81 -4.27
N TYR A 7 11.98 -5.03 -5.49
CA TYR A 7 12.32 -6.17 -6.34
C TYR A 7 13.26 -5.75 -7.48
N ILE A 8 12.88 -4.76 -8.27
CA ILE A 8 13.69 -4.17 -9.33
C ILE A 8 14.43 -2.92 -8.83
N THR A 9 13.80 -2.17 -7.93
CA THR A 9 14.32 -0.91 -7.37
C THR A 9 15.71 -0.99 -6.70
N PRO A 10 16.22 -2.15 -6.23
CA PRO A 10 17.60 -2.28 -5.80
C PRO A 10 18.65 -2.00 -6.88
N LEU A 11 18.26 -2.00 -8.15
CA LEU A 11 19.14 -1.64 -9.27
C LEU A 11 19.31 -0.13 -9.44
N ALA A 12 18.41 0.69 -8.84
CA ALA A 12 18.52 2.15 -8.88
C ALA A 12 19.80 2.66 -8.21
N PRO A 13 20.38 3.79 -8.67
CA PRO A 13 21.49 4.43 -7.99
C PRO A 13 21.16 4.74 -6.53
N GLN A 14 20.05 5.40 -6.27
CA GLN A 14 19.53 5.65 -4.93
C GLN A 14 18.63 4.49 -4.48
N LYS A 15 19.04 3.79 -3.44
CA LYS A 15 18.33 2.60 -2.93
C LYS A 15 17.17 3.00 -2.02
N SER A 16 16.03 2.31 -2.16
CA SER A 16 15.02 2.31 -1.11
C SER A 16 15.45 1.40 0.04
N LEU A 17 15.22 1.85 1.27
CA LEU A 17 15.65 1.14 2.48
C LEU A 17 14.43 0.82 3.35
N ARG A 18 14.43 -0.36 3.96
CA ARG A 18 13.44 -0.79 4.95
C ARG A 18 14.08 -0.93 6.31
N PHE A 19 13.47 -0.31 7.31
CA PHE A 19 13.91 -0.41 8.70
C PHE A 19 12.88 -1.14 9.55
N TYR A 20 13.38 -1.88 10.54
CA TYR A 20 12.62 -2.55 11.57
C TYR A 20 12.84 -1.80 12.88
N LEU A 21 11.79 -1.16 13.37
CA LEU A 21 11.86 -0.30 14.54
C LEU A 21 11.77 -1.13 15.83
N LYS A 22 12.59 -0.81 16.81
CA LYS A 22 12.49 -1.37 18.17
C LYS A 22 11.36 -0.66 18.93
N GLU A 23 11.33 0.68 18.86
CA GLU A 23 10.30 1.52 19.44
C GLU A 23 9.20 1.78 18.41
N LYS A 24 8.02 1.23 18.65
CA LYS A 24 6.95 1.16 17.66
C LYS A 24 6.25 2.49 17.39
N ASN A 25 6.35 3.44 18.31
CA ASN A 25 5.68 4.74 18.22
C ASN A 25 6.63 5.90 17.88
N LEU A 26 7.91 5.60 17.68
CA LEU A 26 8.97 6.60 17.49
C LEU A 26 8.65 7.62 16.39
N LEU A 27 8.04 7.20 15.32
CA LEU A 27 7.75 8.03 14.14
C LEU A 27 6.26 8.31 13.92
N ASN A 28 5.39 7.99 14.90
CA ASN A 28 3.96 8.14 14.71
C ASN A 28 3.55 9.59 14.44
N GLN A 29 4.13 10.55 15.17
CA GLN A 29 3.85 11.97 14.97
C GLN A 29 4.32 12.45 13.60
N LEU A 30 5.51 12.03 13.14
CA LEU A 30 6.07 12.41 11.85
C LEU A 30 5.25 11.82 10.70
N LEU A 31 4.73 10.62 10.86
CA LEU A 31 3.93 9.91 9.87
C LEU A 31 2.43 10.25 9.95
N ASP A 32 2.01 11.07 10.91
CA ASP A 32 0.60 11.40 11.16
C ASP A 32 -0.29 10.14 11.29
N VAL A 33 0.17 9.18 12.10
CA VAL A 33 -0.54 7.92 12.34
C VAL A 33 -0.79 7.68 13.82
N ASN A 34 -1.92 7.04 14.13
CA ASN A 34 -2.38 6.76 15.50
C ASN A 34 -2.26 5.27 15.90
N HIS A 35 -1.44 4.52 15.19
CA HIS A 35 -1.21 3.09 15.43
C HIS A 35 0.28 2.76 15.50
N ASN A 36 0.61 1.61 16.09
CA ASN A 36 1.99 1.16 16.20
C ASN A 36 2.61 0.89 14.84
N VAL A 37 3.68 1.63 14.51
CA VAL A 37 4.51 1.43 13.33
C VAL A 37 5.78 0.69 13.74
N ASP A 38 5.98 -0.51 13.25
CA ASP A 38 7.16 -1.32 13.52
C ASP A 38 8.08 -1.50 12.30
N LYS A 39 7.63 -1.06 11.13
CA LYS A 39 8.42 -1.06 9.90
C LYS A 39 8.17 0.19 9.09
N ILE A 40 9.26 0.79 8.65
CA ILE A 40 9.23 1.95 7.76
C ILE A 40 10.02 1.66 6.49
N ILE A 41 9.72 2.45 5.47
CA ILE A 41 10.43 2.47 4.20
C ILE A 41 10.91 3.89 3.95
N LEU A 42 12.19 4.04 3.65
CA LEU A 42 12.72 5.21 2.95
C LEU A 42 12.66 4.89 1.46
N ARG A 43 11.69 5.46 0.76
CA ARG A 43 11.44 5.18 -0.65
C ARG A 43 12.15 6.19 -1.54
N SER A 44 12.92 5.71 -2.51
CA SER A 44 13.71 6.52 -3.44
C SER A 44 12.94 6.95 -4.70
N SER A 45 11.65 6.66 -4.81
CA SER A 45 10.83 7.01 -6.00
C SER A 45 11.47 6.57 -7.33
N TYR A 46 11.89 5.33 -7.43
CA TYR A 46 12.68 4.74 -8.52
C TYR A 46 12.25 5.16 -9.94
N SER A 47 10.97 5.05 -10.27
CA SER A 47 10.45 5.38 -11.60
C SER A 47 10.35 6.90 -11.84
N GLY A 48 10.23 7.68 -10.78
CA GLY A 48 10.23 9.15 -10.84
C GLY A 48 11.59 9.78 -10.54
N TRP A 49 12.63 8.94 -10.32
CA TRP A 49 13.96 9.46 -9.97
C TRP A 49 14.56 10.23 -11.13
N GLY A 50 14.94 11.49 -10.88
CA GLY A 50 15.40 12.40 -11.92
C GLY A 50 14.30 13.23 -12.59
N ASN A 51 13.02 12.89 -12.38
CA ASN A 51 11.86 13.62 -12.87
C ASN A 51 10.99 14.13 -11.69
N GLU A 52 10.05 13.32 -11.24
CA GLU A 52 9.09 13.67 -10.18
C GLU A 52 9.24 12.73 -8.96
N ILE A 53 10.04 13.12 -8.01
CA ILE A 53 10.27 12.33 -6.78
C ILE A 53 9.12 12.39 -5.77
N PHE A 54 8.17 13.31 -5.96
CA PHE A 54 7.09 13.59 -4.99
C PHE A 54 5.74 12.95 -5.34
N VAL A 55 5.61 12.24 -6.47
CA VAL A 55 4.33 11.67 -6.95
C VAL A 55 3.65 10.81 -5.89
N ASP A 56 4.39 9.93 -5.23
CA ASP A 56 3.85 9.10 -4.14
C ASP A 56 3.23 9.96 -3.01
N GLY A 57 3.90 11.05 -2.63
CA GLY A 57 3.42 11.96 -1.59
C GLY A 57 2.22 12.79 -2.03
N PHE A 58 2.23 13.23 -3.28
CA PHE A 58 1.12 13.95 -3.89
C PHE A 58 -0.16 13.10 -3.90
N ILE A 59 -0.07 11.86 -4.39
CA ILE A 59 -1.18 10.91 -4.40
C ILE A 59 -1.66 10.63 -2.98
N ALA A 60 -0.75 10.35 -2.04
CA ALA A 60 -1.10 10.11 -0.64
C ALA A 60 -1.86 11.29 -0.01
N THR A 61 -1.46 12.52 -0.34
CA THR A 61 -2.09 13.75 0.17
C THR A 61 -3.50 13.94 -0.39
N ILE A 62 -3.68 13.81 -1.71
CA ILE A 62 -4.99 13.99 -2.37
C ILE A 62 -5.96 12.90 -1.92
N CYS A 63 -5.49 11.67 -1.78
CA CYS A 63 -6.34 10.52 -1.44
C CYS A 63 -6.60 10.36 0.06
N LYS A 64 -6.06 11.24 0.93
CA LYS A 64 -6.12 11.12 2.40
C LYS A 64 -7.53 10.90 2.94
N ASN A 65 -8.55 11.49 2.31
CA ASN A 65 -9.94 11.43 2.77
C ASN A 65 -10.79 10.35 2.05
N LEU A 66 -10.17 9.53 1.21
CA LEU A 66 -10.85 8.43 0.53
C LEU A 66 -10.95 7.19 1.43
N ASN A 67 -11.85 6.27 1.06
CA ASN A 67 -12.06 5.02 1.81
C ASN A 67 -11.08 3.91 1.39
N VAL A 68 -9.85 4.28 1.03
CA VAL A 68 -8.74 3.37 0.75
C VAL A 68 -7.69 3.47 1.85
N ASP A 69 -6.93 2.41 2.03
CA ASP A 69 -5.82 2.44 2.98
C ASP A 69 -4.58 3.01 2.30
N ILE A 70 -4.27 4.25 2.60
CA ILE A 70 -3.11 4.94 2.06
C ILE A 70 -1.96 4.85 3.06
N MET A 71 -0.77 4.57 2.54
CA MET A 71 0.46 4.66 3.32
C MET A 71 0.79 6.13 3.57
N SER A 72 1.12 6.46 4.82
CA SER A 72 1.64 7.79 5.17
C SER A 72 2.84 8.16 4.31
N TYR A 73 3.07 9.46 4.13
CA TYR A 73 4.21 9.97 3.39
C TYR A 73 4.77 11.21 4.06
N HIS A 74 6.08 11.23 4.27
CA HIS A 74 6.80 12.41 4.74
C HIS A 74 8.16 12.51 4.01
N PRO A 75 8.47 13.62 3.30
CA PRO A 75 9.75 13.77 2.65
C PRO A 75 10.86 13.98 3.69
N VAL A 76 11.97 13.28 3.54
CA VAL A 76 13.12 13.38 4.43
C VAL A 76 14.42 13.46 3.65
N ILE A 77 15.38 14.23 4.18
CA ILE A 77 16.76 14.22 3.71
C ILE A 77 17.49 13.09 4.43
N THR A 78 18.16 12.24 3.67
CA THR A 78 18.85 11.07 4.21
C THR A 78 20.35 11.26 4.15
N TYR A 79 21.03 10.98 5.25
CA TYR A 79 22.48 10.88 5.35
C TYR A 79 22.86 9.47 5.76
N ILE A 80 23.93 8.92 5.17
CA ILE A 80 24.51 7.63 5.53
C ILE A 80 25.97 7.85 5.87
N ASN A 81 26.35 7.50 7.10
CA ASN A 81 27.69 7.73 7.63
C ASN A 81 28.17 9.20 7.52
N GLY A 82 27.23 10.15 7.63
CA GLY A 82 27.55 11.59 7.50
C GLY A 82 27.52 12.11 6.06
N GLU A 83 27.45 11.27 5.06
CA GLU A 83 27.38 11.67 3.65
C GLU A 83 25.92 11.82 3.18
N TYR A 84 25.65 12.86 2.40
CA TYR A 84 24.33 13.10 1.82
C TYR A 84 23.95 11.97 0.85
N TRP A 85 22.81 11.33 1.11
CA TRP A 85 22.32 10.20 0.31
C TRP A 85 21.08 10.52 -0.53
N GLY A 86 20.54 11.72 -0.41
CA GLY A 86 19.41 12.20 -1.21
C GLY A 86 18.11 12.35 -0.42
N ILE A 87 17.06 12.66 -1.17
CA ILE A 87 15.70 12.82 -0.62
C ILE A 87 14.97 11.49 -0.76
N HIS A 88 14.29 11.06 0.32
CA HIS A 88 13.45 9.88 0.34
C HIS A 88 12.05 10.21 0.86
N GLY A 89 11.06 9.46 0.41
CA GLY A 89 9.75 9.42 1.04
C GLY A 89 9.77 8.46 2.24
N LEU A 90 9.68 8.99 3.45
CA LEU A 90 9.48 8.19 4.64
C LEU A 90 8.02 7.72 4.68
N ARG A 91 7.82 6.42 4.79
CA ARG A 91 6.51 5.78 4.78
C ARG A 91 6.43 4.65 5.79
N GLU A 92 5.24 4.39 6.33
CA GLU A 92 4.99 3.11 6.98
C GLU A 92 4.98 1.97 5.95
N ARG A 93 5.38 0.77 6.37
CA ARG A 93 5.16 -0.40 5.52
C ARG A 93 3.78 -1.00 5.79
N MET A 94 2.89 -0.92 4.82
CA MET A 94 1.59 -1.59 4.89
C MET A 94 1.78 -3.10 4.64
N ASP A 95 1.70 -3.89 5.70
CA ASP A 95 1.67 -5.34 5.68
C ASP A 95 0.60 -5.87 6.65
N LEU A 96 0.45 -7.19 6.75
CA LEU A 96 -0.51 -7.83 7.67
C LEU A 96 -0.41 -7.32 9.11
N LYS A 97 0.79 -6.97 9.56
CA LYS A 97 1.00 -6.49 10.92
C LYS A 97 0.58 -5.03 11.07
N ALA A 98 0.88 -4.20 10.07
CA ALA A 98 0.42 -2.81 10.02
C ALA A 98 -1.11 -2.75 10.02
N ILE A 99 -1.78 -3.56 9.18
CA ILE A 99 -3.24 -3.68 9.16
C ILE A 99 -3.77 -4.14 10.53
N SER A 100 -3.14 -5.15 11.13
CA SER A 100 -3.50 -5.64 12.47
C SER A 100 -3.43 -4.53 13.52
N ASN A 101 -2.39 -3.70 13.49
CA ASN A 101 -2.17 -2.58 14.38
C ASN A 101 -3.17 -1.45 14.12
N LYS A 102 -3.29 -1.02 12.86
CA LYS A 102 -4.17 0.08 12.42
C LYS A 102 -5.64 -0.16 12.78
N TYR A 103 -6.12 -1.37 12.56
CA TYR A 103 -7.52 -1.72 12.79
C TYR A 103 -7.78 -2.45 14.11
N GLN A 104 -6.75 -2.63 14.94
CA GLN A 104 -6.81 -3.37 16.21
C GLN A 104 -7.47 -4.77 16.05
N ILE A 105 -7.13 -5.45 14.96
CA ILE A 105 -7.64 -6.77 14.61
C ILE A 105 -6.54 -7.80 14.86
N LYS A 106 -6.84 -8.86 15.61
CA LYS A 106 -5.88 -9.97 15.76
C LYS A 106 -5.49 -10.52 14.38
N LYS A 107 -4.20 -10.61 14.10
CA LYS A 107 -3.64 -11.04 12.79
C LYS A 107 -4.30 -12.31 12.24
N LYS A 108 -4.60 -13.30 13.10
CA LYS A 108 -5.29 -14.53 12.72
C LYS A 108 -6.73 -14.35 12.21
N LYS A 109 -7.34 -13.17 12.39
CA LYS A 109 -8.68 -12.82 11.89
C LYS A 109 -8.63 -12.10 10.54
N ILE A 110 -7.45 -11.77 10.04
CA ILE A 110 -7.24 -11.24 8.70
C ILE A 110 -7.05 -12.44 7.79
N ILE A 111 -8.00 -12.67 6.87
CA ILE A 111 -8.08 -13.92 6.11
C ILE A 111 -7.27 -13.88 4.82
N ASP A 112 -7.31 -12.73 4.13
CA ASP A 112 -6.55 -12.51 2.92
C ASP A 112 -5.86 -11.16 3.02
N ALA A 113 -4.55 -11.15 2.94
CA ALA A 113 -3.79 -9.95 2.67
C ALA A 113 -2.60 -10.40 1.84
N ASP A 114 -2.50 -9.89 0.64
CA ASP A 114 -1.34 -10.14 -0.18
C ASP A 114 -0.26 -9.11 0.18
N ASP A 115 0.72 -9.52 0.96
CA ASP A 115 1.86 -8.68 1.31
C ASP A 115 2.99 -8.76 0.28
N LYS A 116 2.81 -9.57 -0.75
CA LYS A 116 3.83 -9.83 -1.77
C LYS A 116 3.54 -9.15 -3.10
N GLY A 117 2.36 -8.54 -3.28
CA GLY A 117 1.94 -7.91 -4.53
C GLY A 117 1.96 -8.85 -5.74
N TYR A 118 2.24 -10.13 -5.51
CA TYR A 118 2.39 -11.14 -6.55
C TYR A 118 2.13 -12.53 -5.98
N SER A 119 0.88 -12.93 -5.89
CA SER A 119 0.57 -14.33 -5.62
C SER A 119 0.84 -15.15 -6.89
N LYS A 120 1.97 -15.82 -6.93
CA LYS A 120 2.32 -16.77 -8.02
C LYS A 120 1.30 -17.89 -8.22
N LYS A 121 0.42 -18.14 -7.25
CA LYS A 121 -0.56 -19.24 -7.30
C LYS A 121 -1.94 -18.85 -7.81
N ASN A 122 -2.38 -17.59 -7.63
CA ASN A 122 -3.75 -17.17 -7.96
C ASN A 122 -3.82 -15.79 -8.61
N GLY A 123 -2.83 -15.40 -9.45
CA GLY A 123 -2.69 -14.08 -10.07
C GLY A 123 -3.95 -13.22 -9.98
N TYR A 124 -3.87 -12.03 -9.43
CA TYR A 124 -4.95 -11.05 -9.27
C TYR A 124 -5.98 -11.28 -8.13
N GLY A 125 -5.85 -12.32 -7.32
CA GLY A 125 -6.58 -12.51 -6.07
C GLY A 125 -8.06 -12.10 -6.10
N LYS A 126 -8.44 -11.13 -5.28
CA LYS A 126 -9.82 -10.66 -5.16
C LYS A 126 -10.33 -9.85 -6.35
N LEU A 127 -9.45 -9.20 -7.11
CA LEU A 127 -9.86 -8.53 -8.34
C LEU A 127 -10.34 -9.55 -9.37
N ASN A 128 -9.65 -10.68 -9.53
CA ASN A 128 -10.12 -11.75 -10.40
C ASN A 128 -11.43 -12.36 -9.91
N GLU A 129 -11.61 -12.50 -8.59
CA GLU A 129 -12.88 -12.95 -8.03
C GLU A 129 -14.02 -11.98 -8.38
N LEU A 130 -13.74 -10.66 -8.32
CA LEU A 130 -14.69 -9.64 -8.75
C LEU A 130 -14.96 -9.71 -10.26
N LEU A 131 -13.92 -9.71 -11.08
CA LEU A 131 -14.04 -9.76 -12.54
C LEU A 131 -14.77 -11.02 -13.00
N LYS A 132 -14.44 -12.18 -12.41
CA LYS A 132 -15.14 -13.44 -12.66
C LYS A 132 -16.61 -13.34 -12.28
N LEU A 133 -16.90 -12.81 -11.09
CA LEU A 133 -18.27 -12.61 -10.61
C LEU A 133 -19.11 -11.74 -11.54
N LEU A 134 -18.54 -10.63 -12.04
CA LEU A 134 -19.20 -9.71 -12.98
C LEU A 134 -19.36 -10.36 -14.36
N LYS A 135 -18.35 -11.06 -14.86
CA LYS A 135 -18.41 -11.74 -16.16
C LYS A 135 -19.44 -12.87 -16.19
N GLU A 136 -19.50 -13.67 -15.13
CA GLU A 136 -20.46 -14.77 -15.01
C GLU A 136 -21.89 -14.29 -14.72
N ASN A 137 -22.05 -13.10 -14.19
CA ASN A 137 -23.34 -12.52 -13.81
C ASN A 137 -23.43 -11.04 -14.23
N PRO A 138 -23.60 -10.73 -15.53
CA PRO A 138 -23.61 -9.34 -16.01
C PRO A 138 -24.67 -8.45 -15.34
N ASN A 139 -25.79 -9.03 -14.91
CA ASN A 139 -26.89 -8.34 -14.23
C ASN A 139 -26.88 -8.51 -12.71
N ILE A 140 -25.70 -8.79 -12.12
CA ILE A 140 -25.60 -8.94 -10.67
C ILE A 140 -26.00 -7.65 -9.95
N SER A 141 -26.86 -7.76 -8.94
CA SER A 141 -27.26 -6.59 -8.17
C SER A 141 -26.12 -6.05 -7.30
N TYR A 142 -26.09 -4.73 -7.10
CA TYR A 142 -25.20 -4.04 -6.18
C TYR A 142 -25.13 -4.72 -4.80
N GLN A 143 -26.28 -5.10 -4.25
CA GLN A 143 -26.35 -5.75 -2.93
C GLN A 143 -25.60 -7.08 -2.86
N LYS A 144 -25.56 -7.84 -3.95
CA LYS A 144 -24.79 -9.10 -4.01
C LYS A 144 -23.28 -8.83 -4.01
N VAL A 145 -22.82 -7.79 -4.72
CA VAL A 145 -21.42 -7.37 -4.72
C VAL A 145 -21.02 -6.81 -3.36
N ALA A 146 -21.86 -5.96 -2.76
CA ALA A 146 -21.63 -5.35 -1.45
C ALA A 146 -21.51 -6.35 -0.29
N LYS A 147 -22.03 -7.58 -0.44
CA LYS A 147 -21.80 -8.67 0.54
C LYS A 147 -20.36 -9.21 0.52
N LYS A 148 -19.61 -8.96 -0.55
CA LYS A 148 -18.24 -9.46 -0.74
C LYS A 148 -17.18 -8.36 -0.63
N PHE A 149 -17.53 -7.13 -0.99
CA PHE A 149 -16.61 -6.00 -1.07
C PHE A 149 -17.14 -4.80 -0.28
N LYS A 150 -16.23 -4.06 0.35
CA LYS A 150 -16.56 -2.76 0.93
C LYS A 150 -16.67 -1.75 -0.22
N MET A 151 -17.90 -1.50 -0.69
CA MET A 151 -18.17 -0.78 -1.94
C MET A 151 -17.52 0.60 -1.99
N LYS A 152 -17.57 1.38 -0.91
CA LYS A 152 -16.87 2.68 -0.86
C LYS A 152 -15.37 2.54 -1.14
N SER A 153 -14.72 1.56 -0.50
CA SER A 153 -13.29 1.31 -0.72
C SER A 153 -13.01 0.84 -2.14
N LEU A 154 -13.83 -0.02 -2.71
CA LEU A 154 -13.69 -0.49 -4.09
C LEU A 154 -13.84 0.66 -5.10
N ILE A 155 -14.86 1.50 -4.93
CA ILE A 155 -15.13 2.62 -5.83
C ILE A 155 -14.02 3.66 -5.74
N ASP A 156 -13.63 4.07 -4.53
CA ASP A 156 -12.57 5.06 -4.32
C ASP A 156 -11.23 4.56 -4.90
N TRP A 157 -10.92 3.28 -4.69
CA TRP A 157 -9.73 2.66 -5.27
C TRP A 157 -9.75 2.69 -6.81
N LEU A 158 -10.88 2.29 -7.44
CA LEU A 158 -11.03 2.36 -8.89
C LEU A 158 -10.88 3.79 -9.43
N ILE A 159 -11.47 4.78 -8.73
CA ILE A 159 -11.35 6.19 -9.11
C ILE A 159 -9.89 6.63 -9.08
N VAL A 160 -9.15 6.30 -8.03
CA VAL A 160 -7.73 6.66 -7.89
C VAL A 160 -6.91 6.05 -9.02
N GLU A 161 -7.03 4.74 -9.27
CA GLU A 161 -6.29 4.04 -10.29
C GLU A 161 -6.55 4.60 -11.70
N LEU A 162 -7.81 4.90 -12.02
CA LEU A 162 -8.21 5.46 -13.31
C LEU A 162 -7.81 6.94 -13.45
N PHE A 163 -7.99 7.74 -12.41
CA PHE A 163 -7.67 9.17 -12.43
C PHE A 163 -6.18 9.42 -12.63
N PHE A 164 -5.33 8.66 -11.93
CA PHE A 164 -3.88 8.76 -12.06
C PHE A 164 -3.30 7.93 -13.20
N GLN A 165 -4.15 7.28 -14.00
CA GLN A 165 -3.75 6.47 -15.16
C GLN A 165 -2.65 5.46 -14.79
N ASN A 166 -2.82 4.76 -13.68
CA ASN A 166 -1.85 3.76 -13.23
C ASN A 166 -1.75 2.62 -14.25
N THR A 167 -0.65 2.55 -14.98
CA THR A 167 -0.43 1.52 -16.02
C THR A 167 -0.03 0.16 -15.45
N ASP A 168 0.43 0.10 -14.20
CA ASP A 168 0.72 -1.17 -13.50
C ASP A 168 -0.54 -1.91 -13.06
N TRP A 169 -1.64 -1.19 -12.94
CA TRP A 169 -2.94 -1.71 -12.58
C TRP A 169 -3.69 -2.26 -13.81
N PRO A 170 -4.49 -3.30 -13.69
CA PRO A 170 -4.82 -4.09 -12.49
C PRO A 170 -3.89 -5.28 -12.26
N CYS A 171 -2.87 -5.45 -13.09
CA CYS A 171 -2.07 -6.67 -13.18
C CYS A 171 -0.98 -6.76 -12.11
N ASN A 172 -0.60 -5.64 -11.50
CA ASN A 172 0.52 -5.56 -10.58
C ASN A 172 0.21 -4.57 -9.44
N ASN A 173 0.97 -4.67 -8.35
CA ASN A 173 0.94 -3.73 -7.23
C ASN A 173 -0.44 -3.49 -6.58
N THR A 174 -1.39 -4.42 -6.76
CA THR A 174 -2.70 -4.36 -6.12
C THR A 174 -2.65 -5.05 -4.77
N PHE A 175 -2.94 -4.31 -3.71
CA PHE A 175 -3.01 -4.84 -2.36
C PHE A 175 -4.42 -4.67 -1.79
N PHE A 176 -4.93 -5.72 -1.15
CA PHE A 176 -6.21 -5.70 -0.45
C PHE A 176 -6.13 -6.63 0.75
N TRP A 177 -7.03 -6.42 1.68
CA TRP A 177 -7.17 -7.29 2.84
C TRP A 177 -8.63 -7.57 3.17
N LYS A 178 -8.86 -8.64 3.91
CA LYS A 178 -10.18 -9.13 4.21
C LYS A 178 -10.34 -9.50 5.66
N LYS A 179 -11.42 -9.01 6.26
CA LYS A 179 -11.91 -9.47 7.57
C LYS A 179 -13.23 -10.20 7.37
N LYS A 180 -13.29 -11.50 7.72
CA LYS A 180 -14.47 -12.35 7.48
C LYS A 180 -14.81 -12.45 5.98
N LYS A 181 -15.97 -11.89 5.57
CA LYS A 181 -16.49 -12.02 4.20
C LYS A 181 -16.28 -10.76 3.34
N ILE A 182 -15.85 -9.64 3.92
CA ILE A 182 -15.78 -8.34 3.23
C ILE A 182 -14.33 -7.96 2.96
N SER A 183 -14.01 -7.66 1.71
CA SER A 183 -12.69 -7.21 1.26
C SER A 183 -12.58 -5.68 1.24
N GLN A 184 -11.42 -5.15 1.60
CA GLN A 184 -11.08 -3.73 1.56
C GLN A 184 -9.79 -3.53 0.76
N PHE A 185 -9.71 -2.47 -0.03
CA PHE A 185 -8.58 -2.15 -0.89
C PHE A 185 -7.62 -1.14 -0.23
N ILE A 186 -6.37 -1.23 -0.63
CA ILE A 186 -5.26 -0.37 -0.22
C ILE A 186 -4.69 0.31 -1.45
#